data_4041493b2e7d385b00108ef3ea01cb0d
#
_entry.id   4041493b2e7d385b00108ef3ea01cb0d
#
_cell.length_a   1.000
_cell.length_b   1.000
_cell.length_c   1.000
_cell.angle_alpha   90.00
_cell.angle_beta   90.00
_cell.angle_gamma   90.00
#
_symmetry.space_group_name_H-M   'P 1'
#
loop_
_entity.id
_entity.type
_entity.pdbx_description
1 polymer ?
#
loop_
_entity_poly.entity_id
_entity_poly.type
_entity_poly.pdbx_seq_one_letter_code
_entity_poly.pdbx_strand_id
1 'polypeptide(L)'
;MLARARRVWEYVLFYTLLFLFAFLCLTWSLPAALLDLVLPRRLGGPLSRFVIKSVFRCYLAIMRACGILKCDLSALDALRGDAGLVICPNHPSLLDAVLIISRLPQVVCIAKAKVYDNLFLGSGARMAGYIRNDAPSSLVKAAADEVRAGCQLLIFPEGTRTERPPINTLKGGFALIAKTAGVPVQTVLIESNSRFLGKGWNFFRKPEFPLVYKVRLGRRFEPMADVRGLVRNLESYYRSEL
;
A
#
# COMPACT_ATOMS: atom_id res chain seq x y z
N MET A 1 -31.23 19.13 -16.80
CA MET A 1 -30.35 18.48 -17.80
C MET A 1 -28.89 18.46 -17.37
N LEU A 2 -28.28 19.55 -16.98
CA LEU A 2 -26.85 19.63 -16.61
C LEU A 2 -26.44 18.63 -15.51
N ALA A 3 -27.21 18.48 -14.42
CA ALA A 3 -26.91 17.56 -13.35
C ALA A 3 -26.91 16.07 -13.78
N ARG A 4 -27.78 15.71 -14.71
CA ARG A 4 -27.86 14.35 -15.28
C ARG A 4 -26.66 14.08 -16.19
N ALA A 5 -26.30 15.02 -17.05
CA ALA A 5 -25.12 14.93 -17.92
C ALA A 5 -23.82 14.81 -17.10
N ARG A 6 -23.67 15.65 -16.05
CA ARG A 6 -22.54 15.54 -15.12
C ARG A 6 -22.46 14.18 -14.47
N ARG A 7 -23.56 13.62 -13.98
CA ARG A 7 -23.58 12.29 -13.35
C ARG A 7 -23.14 11.19 -14.33
N VAL A 8 -23.63 11.22 -15.56
CA VAL A 8 -23.23 10.27 -16.60
C VAL A 8 -21.72 10.38 -16.88
N TRP A 9 -21.22 11.61 -17.05
CA TRP A 9 -19.81 11.88 -17.26
C TRP A 9 -18.95 11.33 -16.11
N GLU A 10 -19.35 11.55 -14.86
CA GLU A 10 -18.63 11.03 -13.69
C GLU A 10 -18.59 9.50 -13.66
N TYR A 11 -19.63 8.79 -14.12
CA TYR A 11 -19.62 7.33 -14.26
C TYR A 11 -18.66 6.88 -15.36
N VAL A 12 -18.72 7.49 -16.53
CA VAL A 12 -17.82 7.19 -17.64
C VAL A 12 -16.37 7.35 -17.21
N LEU A 13 -16.04 8.50 -16.61
CA LEU A 13 -14.70 8.79 -16.15
C LEU A 13 -14.24 7.80 -15.06
N PHE A 14 -15.12 7.44 -14.14
CA PHE A 14 -14.83 6.47 -13.08
C PHE A 14 -14.44 5.09 -13.65
N TYR A 15 -15.24 4.54 -14.57
CA TYR A 15 -14.94 3.25 -15.15
C TYR A 15 -13.74 3.29 -16.09
N THR A 16 -13.55 4.40 -16.83
CA THR A 16 -12.35 4.61 -17.64
C THR A 16 -11.09 4.56 -16.78
N LEU A 17 -11.09 5.19 -15.59
CA LEU A 17 -9.96 5.17 -14.69
C LEU A 17 -9.74 3.80 -14.05
N LEU A 18 -10.79 3.05 -13.71
CA LEU A 18 -10.65 1.67 -13.24
C LEU A 18 -10.04 0.77 -14.32
N PHE A 19 -10.51 0.90 -15.55
CA PHE A 19 -9.94 0.16 -16.69
C PHE A 19 -8.48 0.56 -16.94
N LEU A 20 -8.18 1.87 -16.93
CA LEU A 20 -6.82 2.38 -17.05
C LEU A 20 -5.89 1.80 -15.99
N PHE A 21 -6.32 1.72 -14.74
CA PHE A 21 -5.53 1.11 -13.67
C PHE A 21 -5.21 -0.36 -13.97
N ALA A 22 -6.23 -1.14 -14.33
CA ALA A 22 -6.05 -2.54 -14.72
C ALA A 22 -5.13 -2.69 -15.91
N PHE A 23 -5.30 -1.86 -16.94
CA PHE A 23 -4.46 -1.83 -18.13
C PHE A 23 -3.00 -1.51 -17.81
N LEU A 24 -2.74 -0.46 -17.04
CA LEU A 24 -1.39 -0.07 -16.60
C LEU A 24 -0.71 -1.17 -15.78
N CYS A 25 -1.45 -1.85 -14.90
CA CYS A 25 -0.91 -2.97 -14.14
C CYS A 25 -0.58 -4.16 -15.05
N LEU A 26 -1.43 -4.46 -16.03
CA LEU A 26 -1.23 -5.57 -16.98
C LEU A 26 -0.04 -5.31 -17.91
N THR A 27 0.13 -4.08 -18.39
CA THR A 27 1.26 -3.70 -19.26
C THR A 27 2.62 -3.90 -18.60
N TRP A 28 2.67 -3.85 -17.26
CA TRP A 28 3.87 -4.22 -16.53
C TRP A 28 3.92 -5.71 -16.16
N SER A 29 2.79 -6.33 -15.79
CA SER A 29 2.78 -7.74 -15.37
C SER A 29 3.29 -8.70 -16.44
N LEU A 30 3.01 -8.45 -17.71
CA LEU A 30 3.47 -9.30 -18.83
C LEU A 30 5.00 -9.25 -19.00
N PRO A 31 5.65 -8.07 -19.16
CA PRO A 31 7.11 -8.00 -19.20
C PRO A 31 7.77 -8.51 -17.91
N ALA A 32 7.18 -8.22 -16.74
CA ALA A 32 7.72 -8.68 -15.47
C ALA A 32 7.76 -10.21 -15.37
N ALA A 33 6.77 -10.92 -15.91
CA ALA A 33 6.76 -12.38 -15.95
C ALA A 33 7.93 -12.96 -16.74
N LEU A 34 8.29 -12.33 -17.86
CA LEU A 34 9.42 -12.74 -18.69
C LEU A 34 10.76 -12.35 -18.06
N LEU A 35 10.84 -11.14 -17.53
CA LEU A 35 12.07 -10.63 -16.92
C LEU A 35 12.42 -11.38 -15.61
N ASP A 36 11.42 -11.83 -14.86
CA ASP A 36 11.62 -12.61 -13.62
C ASP A 36 12.31 -13.97 -13.89
N LEU A 37 12.21 -14.49 -15.12
CA LEU A 37 12.88 -15.74 -15.53
C LEU A 37 14.38 -15.55 -15.82
N VAL A 38 14.78 -14.34 -16.26
CA VAL A 38 16.14 -14.11 -16.78
C VAL A 38 16.96 -13.16 -15.90
N LEU A 39 16.31 -12.27 -15.16
CA LEU A 39 17.01 -11.30 -14.31
C LEU A 39 17.25 -11.86 -12.90
N PRO A 40 18.47 -11.75 -12.37
CA PRO A 40 18.72 -12.07 -10.98
C PRO A 40 17.94 -11.11 -10.07
N ARG A 41 17.46 -11.60 -8.94
CA ARG A 41 16.62 -10.84 -7.98
C ARG A 41 17.21 -9.49 -7.59
N ARG A 42 18.53 -9.39 -7.49
CA ARG A 42 19.26 -8.15 -7.17
C ARG A 42 19.05 -7.01 -8.20
N LEU A 43 18.72 -7.34 -9.45
CA LEU A 43 18.43 -6.38 -10.51
C LEU A 43 16.92 -6.28 -10.75
N GLY A 44 16.24 -7.41 -10.83
CA GLY A 44 14.81 -7.51 -11.08
C GLY A 44 13.96 -6.83 -9.99
N GLY A 45 14.31 -7.05 -8.73
CA GLY A 45 13.57 -6.47 -7.60
C GLY A 45 13.51 -4.94 -7.62
N PRO A 46 14.66 -4.22 -7.61
CA PRO A 46 14.68 -2.76 -7.72
C PRO A 46 14.02 -2.23 -8.99
N LEU A 47 14.21 -2.88 -10.14
CA LEU A 47 13.54 -2.51 -11.38
C LEU A 47 12.01 -2.58 -11.25
N SER A 48 11.49 -3.70 -10.75
CA SER A 48 10.04 -3.87 -10.61
C SER A 48 9.45 -2.86 -9.61
N ARG A 49 10.11 -2.63 -8.48
CA ARG A 49 9.70 -1.59 -7.51
C ARG A 49 9.67 -0.19 -8.14
N PHE A 50 10.68 0.14 -8.94
CA PHE A 50 10.71 1.42 -9.66
C PHE A 50 9.55 1.56 -10.65
N VAL A 51 9.26 0.51 -11.44
CA VAL A 51 8.16 0.54 -12.42
C VAL A 51 6.82 0.62 -11.71
N ILE A 52 6.57 -0.22 -10.70
CA ILE A 52 5.31 -0.19 -9.92
C ILE A 52 5.09 1.20 -9.32
N LYS A 53 6.12 1.77 -8.68
CA LYS A 53 6.06 3.15 -8.14
C LYS A 53 5.68 4.15 -9.22
N SER A 54 6.32 4.06 -10.39
CA SER A 54 6.12 5.00 -11.50
C SER A 54 4.72 4.87 -12.10
N VAL A 55 4.23 3.66 -12.28
CA VAL A 55 2.87 3.36 -12.74
C VAL A 55 1.84 3.93 -11.76
N PHE A 56 2.00 3.69 -10.46
CA PHE A 56 1.08 4.22 -9.44
C PHE A 56 1.13 5.75 -9.38
N ARG A 57 2.31 6.34 -9.48
CA ARG A 57 2.49 7.80 -9.53
C ARG A 57 1.80 8.42 -10.74
N CYS A 58 1.97 7.82 -11.93
CA CYS A 58 1.32 8.26 -13.16
C CYS A 58 -0.21 8.16 -13.03
N TYR A 59 -0.72 7.03 -12.54
CA TYR A 59 -2.15 6.83 -12.30
C TYR A 59 -2.76 7.89 -11.37
N LEU A 60 -2.12 8.14 -10.23
CA LEU A 60 -2.58 9.18 -9.29
C LEU A 60 -2.50 10.59 -9.89
N ALA A 61 -1.49 10.86 -10.72
CA ALA A 61 -1.38 12.14 -11.43
C ALA A 61 -2.55 12.33 -12.42
N ILE A 62 -2.92 11.28 -13.16
CA ILE A 62 -4.08 11.30 -14.06
C ILE A 62 -5.37 11.54 -13.26
N MET A 63 -5.59 10.81 -12.16
CA MET A 63 -6.77 11.02 -11.30
C MET A 63 -6.86 12.46 -10.77
N ARG A 64 -5.72 13.07 -10.43
CA ARG A 64 -5.65 14.48 -10.00
C ARG A 64 -5.96 15.44 -11.14
N ALA A 65 -5.37 15.22 -12.31
CA ALA A 65 -5.62 16.04 -13.51
C ALA A 65 -7.09 16.00 -13.95
N CYS A 66 -7.76 14.85 -13.78
CA CYS A 66 -9.20 14.69 -14.02
C CYS A 66 -10.10 15.30 -12.92
N GLY A 67 -9.53 15.89 -11.86
CA GLY A 67 -10.28 16.45 -10.74
C GLY A 67 -10.97 15.43 -9.82
N ILE A 68 -10.67 14.13 -9.98
CA ILE A 68 -11.27 13.04 -9.21
C ILE A 68 -10.59 12.83 -7.85
N LEU A 69 -9.28 13.14 -7.78
CA LEU A 69 -8.48 12.93 -6.59
C LEU A 69 -7.82 14.24 -6.13
N LYS A 70 -7.94 14.52 -4.84
CA LYS A 70 -7.12 15.51 -4.14
C LYS A 70 -6.36 14.75 -3.06
N CYS A 71 -5.03 14.74 -3.12
CA CYS A 71 -4.22 14.10 -2.10
C CYS A 71 -2.95 14.88 -1.81
N ASP A 72 -2.62 14.97 -0.53
CA ASP A 72 -1.32 15.44 -0.06
C ASP A 72 -0.54 14.23 0.47
N LEU A 73 0.56 13.93 -0.19
CA LEU A 73 1.47 12.82 0.10
C LEU A 73 2.87 13.32 0.45
N SER A 74 3.05 14.63 0.63
CA SER A 74 4.37 15.26 0.84
C SER A 74 5.07 14.75 2.10
N ALA A 75 4.31 14.44 3.14
CA ALA A 75 4.85 13.88 4.38
C ALA A 75 5.66 12.58 4.15
N LEU A 76 5.27 11.75 3.17
CA LEU A 76 5.99 10.51 2.85
C LEU A 76 7.39 10.75 2.28
N ASP A 77 7.67 11.94 1.75
CA ASP A 77 8.99 12.25 1.19
C ASP A 77 10.11 12.23 2.23
N ALA A 78 9.78 12.48 3.50
CA ALA A 78 10.72 12.38 4.62
C ALA A 78 11.23 10.93 4.83
N LEU A 79 10.49 9.92 4.36
CA LEU A 79 10.87 8.51 4.50
C LEU A 79 11.72 7.99 3.33
N ARG A 80 11.97 8.80 2.29
CA ARG A 80 12.66 8.33 1.07
C ARG A 80 14.10 7.87 1.30
N GLY A 81 14.77 8.46 2.28
CA GLY A 81 16.14 8.13 2.65
C GLY A 81 16.26 7.05 3.70
N ASP A 82 15.15 6.64 4.31
CA ASP A 82 15.16 5.62 5.36
C ASP A 82 15.36 4.22 4.76
N ALA A 83 16.47 3.59 5.06
CA ALA A 83 16.74 2.21 4.73
C ALA A 83 16.34 1.30 5.92
N GLY A 84 15.69 0.16 5.64
CA GLY A 84 15.34 -0.78 6.68
C GLY A 84 14.28 -0.25 7.66
N LEU A 85 13.06 -0.05 7.18
CA LEU A 85 11.96 0.53 7.96
C LEU A 85 10.68 -0.32 7.77
N VAL A 86 9.95 -0.56 8.86
CA VAL A 86 8.59 -1.13 8.79
C VAL A 86 7.58 0.00 8.79
N ILE A 87 6.84 0.15 7.69
CA ILE A 87 5.81 1.18 7.51
C ILE A 87 4.45 0.56 7.81
N CYS A 88 3.79 1.06 8.84
CA CYS A 88 2.49 0.58 9.33
C CYS A 88 1.43 1.68 9.15
N PRO A 89 0.68 1.74 8.06
CA PRO A 89 -0.49 2.63 7.96
C PRO A 89 -1.75 1.97 8.51
N ASN A 90 -2.75 2.78 8.92
CA ASN A 90 -4.13 2.32 8.97
C ASN A 90 -4.64 2.02 7.55
N HIS A 91 -5.74 1.28 7.41
CA HIS A 91 -6.13 0.72 6.11
C HIS A 91 -7.60 0.98 5.73
N PRO A 92 -8.03 2.25 5.57
CA PRO A 92 -9.40 2.55 5.18
C PRO A 92 -9.78 2.10 3.76
N SER A 93 -8.82 2.02 2.82
CA SER A 93 -9.08 1.80 1.40
C SER A 93 -8.02 0.91 0.72
N LEU A 94 -8.36 0.24 -0.37
CA LEU A 94 -7.36 -0.42 -1.23
C LEU A 94 -6.41 0.59 -1.91
N LEU A 95 -6.82 1.85 -2.02
CA LEU A 95 -5.99 2.89 -2.61
C LEU A 95 -4.78 3.25 -1.74
N ASP A 96 -4.81 2.93 -0.44
CA ASP A 96 -3.76 3.28 0.52
C ASP A 96 -2.39 2.75 0.13
N ALA A 97 -2.34 1.49 -0.35
CA ALA A 97 -1.09 0.91 -0.85
C ALA A 97 -0.57 1.68 -2.08
N VAL A 98 -1.45 2.07 -2.99
CA VAL A 98 -1.10 2.84 -4.20
C VAL A 98 -0.55 4.21 -3.81
N LEU A 99 -1.16 4.89 -2.83
CA LEU A 99 -0.71 6.19 -2.33
C LEU A 99 0.72 6.10 -1.78
N ILE A 100 0.99 5.14 -0.90
CA ILE A 100 2.31 5.00 -0.24
C ILE A 100 3.38 4.56 -1.24
N ILE A 101 3.12 3.49 -2.01
CA ILE A 101 4.09 2.95 -2.97
C ILE A 101 4.42 3.97 -4.06
N SER A 102 3.49 4.84 -4.45
CA SER A 102 3.75 5.89 -5.45
C SER A 102 4.83 6.90 -5.05
N ARG A 103 5.14 7.01 -3.75
CA ARG A 103 6.10 8.01 -3.21
C ARG A 103 7.45 7.42 -2.84
N LEU A 104 7.49 6.17 -2.38
CA LEU A 104 8.68 5.56 -1.80
C LEU A 104 9.38 4.64 -2.80
N PRO A 105 10.73 4.68 -2.91
CA PRO A 105 11.44 4.01 -4.00
C PRO A 105 11.64 2.51 -3.79
N GLN A 106 11.77 2.05 -2.56
CA GLN A 106 12.20 0.68 -2.22
C GLN A 106 11.18 -0.05 -1.33
N VAL A 107 9.89 0.10 -1.64
CA VAL A 107 8.83 -0.55 -0.87
C VAL A 107 8.64 -2.00 -1.31
N VAL A 108 8.71 -2.89 -0.33
CA VAL A 108 8.24 -4.27 -0.41
C VAL A 108 6.96 -4.38 0.41
N CYS A 109 5.94 -5.04 -0.11
CA CYS A 109 4.63 -5.12 0.54
C CYS A 109 4.31 -6.56 0.94
N ILE A 110 3.69 -6.75 2.11
CA ILE A 110 3.06 -8.03 2.43
C ILE A 110 1.72 -8.07 1.71
N ALA A 111 1.61 -8.98 0.75
CA ALA A 111 0.46 -9.11 -0.14
C ALA A 111 -0.31 -10.41 0.14
N LYS A 112 -1.64 -10.34 0.00
CA LYS A 112 -2.48 -11.55 0.08
C LYS A 112 -2.17 -12.48 -1.08
N ALA A 113 -2.34 -13.81 -0.88
CA ALA A 113 -2.18 -14.81 -1.93
C ALA A 113 -2.92 -14.44 -3.22
N LYS A 114 -4.14 -13.93 -3.09
CA LYS A 114 -4.95 -13.44 -4.24
C LYS A 114 -4.28 -12.35 -5.08
N VAL A 115 -3.34 -11.57 -4.54
CA VAL A 115 -2.57 -10.58 -5.30
C VAL A 115 -1.48 -11.26 -6.11
N TYR A 116 -0.83 -12.28 -5.53
CA TYR A 116 0.16 -13.11 -6.20
C TYR A 116 -0.39 -13.88 -7.39
N ASP A 117 -1.61 -14.39 -7.23
CA ASP A 117 -2.29 -15.22 -8.24
C ASP A 117 -3.07 -14.35 -9.24
N ASN A 118 -3.04 -13.02 -9.07
CA ASN A 118 -3.76 -12.08 -9.93
C ASN A 118 -2.99 -11.81 -11.22
N LEU A 119 -3.67 -11.92 -12.36
CA LEU A 119 -3.07 -11.69 -13.70
C LEU A 119 -2.46 -10.29 -13.85
N PHE A 120 -3.11 -9.28 -13.26
CA PHE A 120 -2.74 -7.86 -13.44
C PHE A 120 -1.61 -7.41 -12.51
N LEU A 121 -1.42 -8.07 -11.37
CA LEU A 121 -0.50 -7.62 -10.32
C LEU A 121 0.57 -8.64 -9.95
N GLY A 122 0.31 -9.94 -10.18
CA GLY A 122 1.06 -11.02 -9.57
C GLY A 122 2.53 -11.08 -10.01
N SER A 123 2.80 -11.02 -11.29
CA SER A 123 4.19 -11.12 -11.79
C SER A 123 5.03 -9.93 -11.36
N GLY A 124 4.49 -8.71 -11.47
CA GLY A 124 5.16 -7.52 -10.97
C GLY A 124 5.42 -7.58 -9.46
N ALA A 125 4.45 -8.05 -8.68
CA ALA A 125 4.60 -8.20 -7.24
C ALA A 125 5.68 -9.25 -6.87
N ARG A 126 5.71 -10.40 -7.55
CA ARG A 126 6.74 -11.44 -7.36
C ARG A 126 8.13 -10.90 -7.67
N MET A 127 8.29 -10.32 -8.84
CA MET A 127 9.56 -9.73 -9.27
C MET A 127 10.02 -8.60 -8.34
N ALA A 128 9.09 -7.80 -7.79
CA ALA A 128 9.39 -6.75 -6.82
C ALA A 128 9.86 -7.28 -5.45
N GLY A 129 9.73 -8.58 -5.20
CA GLY A 129 10.05 -9.19 -3.91
C GLY A 129 8.94 -9.03 -2.87
N TYR A 130 7.69 -8.77 -3.29
CA TYR A 130 6.57 -8.71 -2.34
C TYR A 130 6.39 -10.05 -1.66
N ILE A 131 5.95 -10.05 -0.41
CA ILE A 131 5.91 -11.22 0.44
C ILE A 131 4.49 -11.73 0.53
N ARG A 132 4.32 -13.01 0.25
CA ARG A 132 3.03 -13.69 0.32
C ARG A 132 2.63 -13.98 1.76
N ASN A 133 1.38 -13.74 2.13
CA ASN A 133 0.92 -13.78 3.53
C ASN A 133 0.32 -15.12 3.99
N ASP A 134 0.35 -16.16 3.19
CA ASP A 134 -0.25 -17.47 3.48
C ASP A 134 0.72 -18.51 4.07
N ALA A 135 1.99 -18.14 4.26
CA ALA A 135 3.00 -18.97 4.89
C ALA A 135 3.60 -18.27 6.14
N PRO A 136 2.89 -18.26 7.29
CA PRO A 136 3.27 -17.45 8.45
C PRO A 136 4.67 -17.73 8.99
N SER A 137 5.14 -18.98 8.95
CA SER A 137 6.45 -19.36 9.46
C SER A 137 7.63 -18.80 8.65
N SER A 138 7.48 -18.71 7.33
CA SER A 138 8.51 -18.15 6.44
C SER A 138 8.35 -16.64 6.22
N LEU A 139 7.14 -16.10 6.41
CA LEU A 139 6.84 -14.70 6.16
C LEU A 139 7.70 -13.76 7.02
N VAL A 140 7.79 -14.03 8.33
CA VAL A 140 8.54 -13.16 9.26
C VAL A 140 10.00 -13.10 8.88
N LYS A 141 10.59 -14.26 8.57
CA LYS A 141 12.00 -14.34 8.15
C LYS A 141 12.22 -13.61 6.82
N ALA A 142 11.40 -13.90 5.81
CA ALA A 142 11.52 -13.26 4.50
C ALA A 142 11.36 -11.73 4.59
N ALA A 143 10.39 -11.26 5.39
CA ALA A 143 10.19 -9.83 5.61
C ALA A 143 11.37 -9.17 6.34
N ALA A 144 11.90 -9.82 7.37
CA ALA A 144 13.05 -9.31 8.09
C ALA A 144 14.31 -9.27 7.21
N ASP A 145 14.50 -10.24 6.34
CA ASP A 145 15.64 -10.28 5.41
C ASP A 145 15.57 -9.15 4.37
N GLU A 146 14.40 -8.88 3.79
CA GLU A 146 14.20 -7.75 2.87
C GLU A 146 14.45 -6.39 3.56
N VAL A 147 13.97 -6.25 4.81
CA VAL A 147 14.17 -5.02 5.58
C VAL A 147 15.64 -4.83 5.94
N ARG A 148 16.37 -5.88 6.34
CA ARG A 148 17.82 -5.83 6.58
C ARG A 148 18.62 -5.52 5.32
N ALA A 149 18.10 -5.92 4.15
CA ALA A 149 18.68 -5.56 2.85
C ALA A 149 18.41 -4.09 2.45
N GLY A 150 17.78 -3.30 3.33
CA GLY A 150 17.53 -1.87 3.13
C GLY A 150 16.17 -1.53 2.52
N CYS A 151 15.30 -2.52 2.29
CA CYS A 151 13.95 -2.27 1.80
C CYS A 151 13.06 -1.67 2.90
N GLN A 152 12.05 -0.90 2.49
CA GLN A 152 10.96 -0.43 3.34
C GLN A 152 9.81 -1.42 3.25
N LEU A 153 9.40 -2.01 4.37
CA LEU A 153 8.32 -2.98 4.40
C LEU A 153 6.98 -2.28 4.66
N LEU A 154 6.10 -2.28 3.68
CA LEU A 154 4.72 -1.85 3.86
C LEU A 154 3.88 -3.01 4.38
N ILE A 155 3.36 -2.87 5.58
CA ILE A 155 2.45 -3.82 6.21
C ILE A 155 1.28 -3.10 6.86
N PHE A 156 0.05 -3.52 6.51
CA PHE A 156 -1.15 -3.03 7.17
C PHE A 156 -1.39 -3.84 8.45
N PRO A 157 -1.20 -3.25 9.65
CA PRO A 157 -1.20 -3.99 10.90
C PRO A 157 -2.56 -4.59 11.26
N GLU A 158 -3.63 -4.06 10.69
CA GLU A 158 -4.99 -4.60 10.80
C GLU A 158 -5.16 -5.95 10.08
N GLY A 159 -4.33 -6.25 9.07
CA GLY A 159 -4.41 -7.44 8.22
C GLY A 159 -5.61 -7.47 7.27
N THR A 160 -6.48 -6.50 7.34
CA THR A 160 -7.61 -6.24 6.43
C THR A 160 -7.91 -4.74 6.42
N ARG A 161 -8.75 -4.28 5.49
CA ARG A 161 -9.23 -2.90 5.49
C ARG A 161 -10.05 -2.62 6.74
N THR A 162 -9.97 -1.40 7.26
CA THR A 162 -10.69 -0.96 8.46
C THR A 162 -12.21 -1.16 8.29
N GLU A 163 -12.79 -1.94 9.18
CA GLU A 163 -14.24 -2.20 9.24
C GLU A 163 -14.89 -1.41 10.37
N ARG A 164 -14.18 -1.27 11.47
CA ARG A 164 -14.62 -0.61 12.71
C ARG A 164 -13.77 0.63 12.97
N PRO A 165 -14.21 1.82 12.54
CA PRO A 165 -13.47 3.05 12.82
C PRO A 165 -13.21 3.25 14.32
N PRO A 166 -12.11 3.90 14.68
CA PRO A 166 -11.08 4.46 13.79
C PRO A 166 -10.13 3.41 13.21
N ILE A 167 -9.95 2.25 13.85
CA ILE A 167 -9.03 1.18 13.45
C ILE A 167 -9.51 -0.18 13.98
N ASN A 168 -9.28 -1.25 13.23
CA ASN A 168 -9.46 -2.62 13.73
C ASN A 168 -8.37 -2.99 14.75
N THR A 169 -8.59 -4.09 15.50
CA THR A 169 -7.55 -4.69 16.35
C THR A 169 -6.32 -5.05 15.52
N LEU A 170 -5.14 -4.69 16.01
CA LEU A 170 -3.89 -4.91 15.30
C LEU A 170 -3.37 -6.35 15.46
N LYS A 171 -2.76 -6.88 14.40
CA LYS A 171 -2.07 -8.17 14.39
C LYS A 171 -0.59 -7.99 14.70
N GLY A 172 0.00 -8.90 15.47
CA GLY A 172 1.39 -8.80 15.94
C GLY A 172 2.48 -9.01 14.89
N GLY A 173 2.13 -9.34 13.64
CA GLY A 173 3.11 -9.68 12.60
C GLY A 173 4.14 -8.58 12.34
N PHE A 174 3.71 -7.31 12.26
CA PHE A 174 4.61 -6.18 12.06
C PHE A 174 5.62 -6.01 13.18
N ALA A 175 5.17 -6.20 14.43
CA ALA A 175 6.02 -6.06 15.61
C ALA A 175 7.04 -7.19 15.72
N LEU A 176 6.66 -8.41 15.33
CA LEU A 176 7.56 -9.54 15.27
C LEU A 176 8.63 -9.36 14.19
N ILE A 177 8.25 -8.85 13.02
CA ILE A 177 9.19 -8.54 11.93
C ILE A 177 10.16 -7.43 12.37
N ALA A 178 9.66 -6.34 12.95
CA ALA A 178 10.48 -5.24 13.42
C ALA A 178 11.49 -5.71 14.48
N LYS A 179 11.05 -6.52 15.45
CA LYS A 179 11.93 -7.15 16.44
C LYS A 179 12.98 -8.03 15.78
N THR A 180 12.58 -8.91 14.85
CA THR A 180 13.48 -9.86 14.19
C THR A 180 14.52 -9.14 13.33
N ALA A 181 14.10 -8.06 12.64
CA ALA A 181 14.99 -7.26 11.81
C ALA A 181 15.85 -6.27 12.61
N GLY A 182 15.43 -5.90 13.82
CA GLY A 182 16.08 -4.88 14.64
C GLY A 182 15.87 -3.46 14.12
N VAL A 183 14.69 -3.16 13.52
CA VAL A 183 14.40 -1.89 12.85
C VAL A 183 13.16 -1.22 13.42
N PRO A 184 13.04 0.13 13.31
CA PRO A 184 11.90 0.85 13.79
C PRO A 184 10.63 0.61 12.96
N VAL A 185 9.49 0.92 13.59
CA VAL A 185 8.15 0.94 12.98
C VAL A 185 7.70 2.38 12.83
N GLN A 186 7.44 2.81 11.62
CA GLN A 186 6.87 4.12 11.32
C GLN A 186 5.37 4.01 11.12
N THR A 187 4.60 4.70 11.94
CA THR A 187 3.15 4.82 11.73
C THR A 187 2.85 5.85 10.66
N VAL A 188 1.85 5.57 9.84
CA VAL A 188 1.33 6.49 8.83
C VAL A 188 -0.18 6.58 9.01
N LEU A 189 -0.69 7.79 9.08
CA LEU A 189 -2.12 8.04 9.27
C LEU A 189 -2.72 8.48 7.95
N ILE A 190 -3.73 7.74 7.51
CA ILE A 190 -4.44 7.97 6.25
C ILE A 190 -5.88 8.32 6.59
N GLU A 191 -6.28 9.53 6.24
CA GLU A 191 -7.63 10.05 6.37
C GLU A 191 -8.26 10.18 4.98
N SER A 192 -9.54 9.85 4.85
CA SER A 192 -10.29 9.99 3.60
C SER A 192 -11.70 10.51 3.88
N ASN A 193 -12.20 11.34 2.97
CA ASN A 193 -13.61 11.79 2.98
C ASN A 193 -14.58 10.71 2.46
N SER A 194 -14.09 9.57 2.02
CA SER A 194 -14.90 8.54 1.36
C SER A 194 -14.50 7.13 1.81
N ARG A 195 -15.50 6.26 1.89
CA ARG A 195 -15.29 4.81 2.08
C ARG A 195 -14.97 4.07 0.76
N PHE A 196 -14.61 4.79 -0.29
CA PHE A 196 -14.27 4.22 -1.59
C PHE A 196 -13.21 3.12 -1.47
N LEU A 197 -13.48 1.96 -2.08
CA LEU A 197 -12.65 0.76 -1.97
C LEU A 197 -12.39 0.29 -0.53
N GLY A 198 -13.19 0.74 0.44
CA GLY A 198 -13.22 0.19 1.79
C GLY A 198 -13.76 -1.26 1.80
N LYS A 199 -13.76 -1.92 2.97
CA LYS A 199 -14.28 -3.26 3.10
C LYS A 199 -15.77 -3.32 2.71
N GLY A 200 -16.15 -4.27 1.83
CA GLY A 200 -17.51 -4.40 1.32
C GLY A 200 -17.94 -3.37 0.28
N TRP A 201 -17.03 -2.52 -0.22
CA TRP A 201 -17.38 -1.58 -1.28
C TRP A 201 -17.84 -2.29 -2.54
N ASN A 202 -19.00 -1.88 -3.05
CA ASN A 202 -19.53 -2.38 -4.32
C ASN A 202 -18.86 -1.66 -5.49
N PHE A 203 -18.15 -2.40 -6.36
CA PHE A 203 -17.44 -1.86 -7.51
C PHE A 203 -18.34 -1.17 -8.55
N PHE A 204 -19.64 -1.48 -8.56
CA PHE A 204 -20.61 -0.80 -9.44
C PHE A 204 -21.09 0.55 -8.88
N ARG A 205 -20.70 0.88 -7.66
CA ARG A 205 -21.03 2.16 -7.04
C ARG A 205 -19.86 3.12 -7.18
N LYS A 206 -20.03 4.21 -7.96
CA LYS A 206 -19.03 5.26 -7.97
C LYS A 206 -19.04 6.02 -6.62
N PRO A 207 -17.88 6.50 -6.15
CA PRO A 207 -17.83 7.40 -5.01
C PRO A 207 -18.30 8.82 -5.39
N GLU A 208 -18.45 9.67 -4.39
CA GLU A 208 -18.56 11.11 -4.60
C GLU A 208 -17.17 11.70 -4.89
N PHE A 209 -17.12 12.59 -5.88
CA PHE A 209 -15.87 13.24 -6.28
C PHE A 209 -15.82 14.70 -5.81
N PRO A 210 -14.64 15.23 -5.49
CA PRO A 210 -13.34 14.57 -5.47
C PRO A 210 -13.15 13.65 -4.26
N LEU A 211 -12.42 12.54 -4.47
CA LEU A 211 -11.84 11.78 -3.38
C LEU A 211 -10.74 12.63 -2.73
N VAL A 212 -10.79 12.80 -1.43
CA VAL A 212 -9.78 13.56 -0.69
C VAL A 212 -9.03 12.62 0.24
N TYR A 213 -7.71 12.56 0.09
CA TYR A 213 -6.83 11.79 0.96
C TYR A 213 -5.80 12.71 1.59
N LYS A 214 -5.66 12.61 2.91
CA LYS A 214 -4.61 13.26 3.67
C LYS A 214 -3.74 12.18 4.31
N VAL A 215 -2.44 12.22 4.02
CA VAL A 215 -1.46 11.29 4.57
C VAL A 215 -0.49 12.07 5.43
N ARG A 216 -0.35 11.67 6.69
CA ARG A 216 0.61 12.26 7.64
C ARG A 216 1.45 11.19 8.30
N LEU A 217 2.68 11.52 8.62
CA LEU A 217 3.52 10.66 9.44
C LEU A 217 3.06 10.77 10.89
N GLY A 218 2.94 9.61 11.53
CA GLY A 218 2.75 9.53 12.95
C GLY A 218 4.06 9.22 13.68
N ARG A 219 3.94 8.73 14.90
CA ARG A 219 5.06 8.40 15.76
C ARG A 219 5.88 7.25 15.17
N ARG A 220 7.22 7.33 15.32
CA ARG A 220 8.15 6.23 15.09
C ARG A 220 8.35 5.47 16.41
N PHE A 221 8.24 4.17 16.34
CA PHE A 221 8.44 3.27 17.48
C PHE A 221 9.70 2.43 17.26
N GLU A 222 10.58 2.44 18.26
CA GLU A 222 11.75 1.58 18.24
C GLU A 222 11.36 0.10 18.43
N PRO A 223 12.17 -0.84 17.93
CA PRO A 223 11.90 -2.26 18.08
C PRO A 223 11.93 -2.64 19.56
N MET A 224 10.93 -3.37 20.01
CA MET A 224 10.80 -3.79 21.41
C MET A 224 10.95 -5.30 21.56
N ALA A 225 11.57 -5.73 22.66
CA ALA A 225 11.62 -7.16 23.04
C ALA A 225 10.19 -7.70 23.29
N ASP A 226 9.34 -6.90 23.96
CA ASP A 226 7.91 -7.21 24.13
C ASP A 226 7.10 -6.86 22.90
N VAL A 227 6.90 -7.86 22.03
CA VAL A 227 6.06 -7.75 20.82
C VAL A 227 4.62 -7.34 21.14
N ARG A 228 4.04 -7.88 22.22
CA ARG A 228 2.66 -7.54 22.63
C ARG A 228 2.57 -6.11 23.15
N GLY A 229 3.58 -5.64 23.84
CA GLY A 229 3.70 -4.25 24.28
C GLY A 229 3.74 -3.28 23.10
N LEU A 230 4.55 -3.57 22.09
CA LEU A 230 4.61 -2.75 20.85
C LEU A 230 3.24 -2.69 20.15
N VAL A 231 2.55 -3.82 20.05
CA VAL A 231 1.20 -3.87 19.44
C VAL A 231 0.23 -2.98 20.23
N ARG A 232 0.17 -3.11 21.56
CA ARG A 232 -0.71 -2.29 22.41
C ARG A 232 -0.39 -0.80 22.27
N ASN A 233 0.88 -0.43 22.31
CA ASN A 233 1.31 0.96 22.18
C ASN A 233 0.91 1.56 20.82
N LEU A 234 1.09 0.81 19.76
CA LEU A 234 0.71 1.23 18.41
C LEU A 234 -0.81 1.37 18.27
N GLU A 235 -1.58 0.40 18.80
CA GLU A 235 -3.04 0.44 18.76
C GLU A 235 -3.59 1.62 19.58
N SER A 236 -3.08 1.85 20.78
CA SER A 236 -3.45 3.00 21.60
C SER A 236 -3.14 4.32 20.91
N TYR A 237 -1.97 4.43 20.29
CA TYR A 237 -1.57 5.61 19.54
C TYR A 237 -2.53 5.88 18.36
N TYR A 238 -2.87 4.87 17.57
CA TYR A 238 -3.82 5.07 16.47
C TYR A 238 -5.20 5.51 16.95
N ARG A 239 -5.69 4.96 18.08
CA ARG A 239 -6.98 5.34 18.65
C ARG A 239 -7.02 6.76 19.17
N SER A 240 -5.85 7.32 19.56
CA SER A 240 -5.75 8.73 20.00
C SER A 240 -5.60 9.72 18.84
N GLU A 241 -5.15 9.26 17.67
CA GLU A 241 -4.79 10.12 16.54
C GLU A 241 -5.81 10.14 15.39
N LEU A 242 -6.68 9.14 15.31
CA LEU A 242 -7.72 8.95 14.29
C LEU A 242 -9.13 9.12 14.89
#